data_a5e704548c3b054ede8b4014ebd8cb22
#
_entry.id   a5e704548c3b054ede8b4014ebd8cb22
#
_cell.length_a   1.000
_cell.length_b   1.000
_cell.length_c   1.000
_cell.angle_alpha   90.00
_cell.angle_beta   90.00
_cell.angle_gamma   90.00
#
_symmetry.space_group_name_H-M   'P 1'
#
loop_
_entity.id
_entity.type
_entity.pdbx_description
1 polymer ?
#
loop_
_entity_poly.entity_id
_entity_poly.type
_entity_poly.pdbx_seq_one_letter_code
_entity_poly.pdbx_strand_id
1 'polypeptide(L)'
;MSDSIALLPARLKIVQRFLTLDNLDFIKFAFHKIGVLSIDVDGNDYWFLKSLIETRPALISVEYNSTFGLEPISVPYDPTFDRHETHPSGWYHGASLTALCRLCAANGYGLAAVSEGGANAFFTESGKLDPAAAWRPNTFREKFSGVGQAAQWQAVKSLPFVGA
;
A
#
# COMPACT_ATOMS: atom_id res chain seq x y z
N MET A 1 21.90 -21.73 3.82
CA MET A 1 21.13 -21.81 5.07
C MET A 1 19.71 -22.13 4.70
N SER A 2 19.26 -23.34 5.00
CA SER A 2 17.90 -23.74 4.70
C SER A 2 17.02 -23.35 5.87
N ASP A 3 16.24 -22.31 5.70
CA ASP A 3 15.25 -21.95 6.71
C ASP A 3 14.03 -22.85 6.52
N SER A 4 14.05 -23.93 7.28
CA SER A 4 12.90 -24.80 7.44
C SER A 4 11.84 -24.09 8.26
N ILE A 5 10.87 -23.50 7.60
CA ILE A 5 9.61 -23.16 8.24
C ILE A 5 8.67 -24.34 8.05
N ALA A 6 8.81 -25.31 8.91
CA ALA A 6 7.86 -26.38 9.07
C ALA A 6 6.76 -25.91 10.00
N LEU A 7 5.69 -25.29 9.46
CA LEU A 7 4.50 -25.05 10.29
C LEU A 7 3.28 -24.79 9.43
N LEU A 8 2.48 -25.76 9.35
CA LEU A 8 1.12 -25.95 8.85
C LEU A 8 1.10 -26.84 7.61
N PRO A 9 0.53 -28.03 7.71
CA PRO A 9 0.50 -28.96 6.61
C PRO A 9 -0.34 -28.38 5.46
N ALA A 10 0.26 -28.31 4.30
CA ALA A 10 -0.36 -28.23 2.98
C ALA A 10 -0.98 -26.90 2.50
N ARG A 11 -0.93 -25.76 3.22
CA ARG A 11 -1.65 -24.56 2.80
C ARG A 11 -0.86 -23.25 2.80
N LEU A 12 0.39 -23.26 3.25
CA LEU A 12 1.26 -22.09 3.25
C LEU A 12 2.42 -22.29 2.26
N LYS A 13 2.55 -21.37 1.32
CA LYS A 13 3.72 -21.27 0.43
C LYS A 13 4.42 -19.96 0.73
N ILE A 14 5.68 -20.04 1.16
CA ILE A 14 6.53 -18.88 1.36
C ILE A 14 7.50 -18.79 0.19
N VAL A 15 7.61 -17.62 -0.41
CA VAL A 15 8.58 -17.31 -1.46
C VAL A 15 9.41 -16.12 -0.97
N GLN A 16 10.66 -16.38 -0.63
CA GLN A 16 11.59 -15.30 -0.28
C GLN A 16 12.14 -14.70 -1.56
N ARG A 17 11.73 -13.48 -1.88
CA ARG A 17 12.15 -12.78 -3.08
C ARG A 17 12.04 -11.27 -2.86
N PHE A 18 13.00 -10.52 -3.35
CA PHE A 18 12.86 -9.08 -3.50
C PHE A 18 11.92 -8.81 -4.69
N LEU A 19 10.83 -8.08 -4.44
CA LEU A 19 9.79 -7.85 -5.45
C LEU A 19 10.10 -6.61 -6.27
N THR A 20 9.93 -6.74 -7.59
CA THR A 20 9.94 -5.64 -8.55
C THR A 20 8.78 -5.84 -9.53
N LEU A 21 8.42 -4.80 -10.30
CA LEU A 21 7.36 -4.94 -11.32
C LEU A 21 7.67 -6.03 -12.34
N ASP A 22 8.94 -6.30 -12.62
CA ASP A 22 9.36 -7.29 -13.61
C ASP A 22 9.23 -8.75 -13.13
N ASN A 23 8.95 -8.96 -11.85
CA ASN A 23 8.92 -10.32 -11.28
C ASN A 23 7.64 -10.67 -10.53
N LEU A 24 6.54 -9.92 -10.72
CA LEU A 24 5.24 -10.16 -10.05
C LEU A 24 4.43 -11.31 -10.70
N ASP A 25 4.80 -11.77 -11.87
CA ASP A 25 4.03 -12.75 -12.63
C ASP A 25 3.79 -14.06 -11.87
N PHE A 26 4.74 -14.48 -11.02
CA PHE A 26 4.53 -15.67 -10.21
C PHE A 26 3.35 -15.53 -9.23
N ILE A 27 2.98 -14.30 -8.80
CA ILE A 27 1.80 -14.04 -7.97
C ILE A 27 0.55 -14.17 -8.85
N LYS A 28 0.56 -13.56 -10.04
CA LYS A 28 -0.57 -13.56 -10.98
C LYS A 28 -0.97 -14.98 -11.38
N PHE A 29 0.01 -15.85 -11.58
CA PHE A 29 -0.21 -17.24 -12.03
C PHE A 29 -0.31 -18.26 -10.90
N ALA A 30 -0.02 -17.88 -9.65
CA ALA A 30 -0.03 -18.81 -8.52
C ALA A 30 -1.44 -19.29 -8.14
N PHE A 31 -2.48 -18.53 -8.45
CA PHE A 31 -3.83 -18.77 -7.99
C PHE A 31 -4.85 -18.51 -9.09
N HIS A 32 -5.83 -19.41 -9.23
CA HIS A 32 -6.99 -19.20 -10.12
C HIS A 32 -7.96 -18.14 -9.61
N LYS A 33 -8.00 -17.96 -8.29
CA LYS A 33 -8.85 -16.98 -7.62
C LYS A 33 -8.17 -16.51 -6.33
N ILE A 34 -7.99 -15.22 -6.21
CA ILE A 34 -7.44 -14.59 -5.01
C ILE A 34 -8.61 -14.12 -4.13
N GLY A 35 -8.72 -14.66 -2.93
CA GLY A 35 -9.68 -14.20 -1.94
C GLY A 35 -9.27 -12.84 -1.36
N VAL A 36 -8.03 -12.74 -0.88
CA VAL A 36 -7.45 -11.52 -0.32
C VAL A 36 -6.10 -11.26 -0.98
N LEU A 37 -5.92 -10.05 -1.48
CA LEU A 37 -4.63 -9.50 -1.89
C LEU A 37 -4.21 -8.49 -0.83
N SER A 38 -3.16 -8.78 -0.08
CA SER A 38 -2.58 -7.85 0.89
C SER A 38 -1.21 -7.38 0.41
N ILE A 39 -1.02 -6.06 0.36
CA ILE A 39 0.22 -5.42 -0.08
C ILE A 39 0.70 -4.49 1.03
N ASP A 40 1.94 -4.70 1.45
CA ASP A 40 2.65 -3.91 2.46
C ASP A 40 4.15 -4.11 2.21
N VAL A 41 4.75 -3.20 1.45
CA VAL A 41 6.13 -3.30 0.93
C VAL A 41 6.92 -2.00 1.14
N ASP A 42 6.47 -1.16 2.06
CA ASP A 42 7.17 0.04 2.52
C ASP A 42 7.57 1.04 1.41
N GLY A 43 6.81 1.12 0.30
CA GLY A 43 7.11 2.16 -0.68
C GLY A 43 6.52 1.98 -2.07
N ASN A 44 6.59 0.78 -2.62
CA ASN A 44 6.08 0.49 -3.97
C ASN A 44 4.64 -0.06 -3.99
N ASP A 45 3.88 0.09 -2.90
CA ASP A 45 2.55 -0.47 -2.71
C ASP A 45 1.57 -0.12 -3.83
N TYR A 46 1.53 1.16 -4.22
CA TYR A 46 0.70 1.65 -5.32
C TYR A 46 1.01 0.94 -6.64
N TRP A 47 2.28 0.79 -6.94
CA TRP A 47 2.75 0.22 -8.20
C TRP A 47 2.49 -1.28 -8.28
N PHE A 48 2.68 -1.98 -7.16
CA PHE A 48 2.37 -3.41 -7.08
C PHE A 48 0.87 -3.64 -7.13
N LEU A 49 0.06 -2.82 -6.44
CA LEU A 49 -1.39 -2.89 -6.57
C LEU A 49 -1.83 -2.66 -8.02
N LYS A 50 -1.28 -1.63 -8.67
CA LYS A 50 -1.58 -1.32 -10.08
C LYS A 50 -1.31 -2.50 -11.02
N SER A 51 -0.23 -3.25 -10.76
CA SER A 51 0.12 -4.44 -11.55
C SER A 51 -0.71 -5.67 -11.19
N LEU A 52 -1.12 -5.83 -9.92
CA LEU A 52 -1.78 -7.04 -9.43
C LEU A 52 -3.31 -6.96 -9.39
N ILE A 53 -3.90 -5.77 -9.51
CA ILE A 53 -5.35 -5.58 -9.39
C ILE A 53 -6.14 -6.30 -10.50
N GLU A 54 -5.50 -6.56 -11.64
CA GLU A 54 -6.08 -7.35 -12.74
C GLU A 54 -6.39 -8.80 -12.35
N THR A 55 -5.77 -9.34 -11.29
CA THR A 55 -6.07 -10.68 -10.75
C THR A 55 -7.44 -10.78 -10.08
N ARG A 56 -8.16 -9.68 -9.98
CA ARG A 56 -9.54 -9.58 -9.48
C ARG A 56 -9.73 -10.20 -8.10
N PRO A 57 -8.94 -9.80 -7.07
CA PRO A 57 -9.13 -10.30 -5.70
C PRO A 57 -10.50 -9.89 -5.14
N ALA A 58 -11.10 -10.72 -4.28
CA ALA A 58 -12.39 -10.37 -3.65
C ALA A 58 -12.25 -9.24 -2.62
N LEU A 59 -11.07 -9.14 -1.97
CA LEU A 59 -10.71 -8.09 -1.03
C LEU A 59 -9.27 -7.65 -1.30
N ILE A 60 -9.04 -6.36 -1.33
CA ILE A 60 -7.70 -5.74 -1.36
C ILE A 60 -7.45 -5.10 -0.01
N SER A 61 -6.27 -5.37 0.57
CA SER A 61 -5.70 -4.66 1.71
C SER A 61 -4.39 -4.03 1.26
N VAL A 62 -4.22 -2.72 1.44
CA VAL A 62 -3.00 -2.03 1.02
C VAL A 62 -2.66 -0.90 1.99
N GLU A 63 -1.35 -0.73 2.28
CA GLU A 63 -0.89 0.41 3.07
C GLU A 63 -1.11 1.71 2.30
N TYR A 64 -1.61 2.74 3.00
CA TYR A 64 -1.62 4.10 2.50
C TYR A 64 -0.79 5.02 3.38
N ASN A 65 -0.17 6.02 2.78
CA ASN A 65 0.60 7.00 3.53
C ASN A 65 -0.25 8.21 3.92
N SER A 66 -0.67 8.25 5.17
CA SER A 66 -1.47 9.34 5.70
C SER A 66 -0.73 10.69 5.74
N THR A 67 0.62 10.69 5.67
CA THR A 67 1.42 11.92 5.59
C THR A 67 0.99 12.81 4.43
N PHE A 68 0.57 12.22 3.30
CA PHE A 68 0.15 12.95 2.11
C PHE A 68 -1.28 13.52 2.19
N GLY A 69 -1.97 13.31 3.30
CA GLY A 69 -3.35 13.77 3.47
C GLY A 69 -4.27 13.19 2.39
N LEU A 70 -5.00 14.09 1.72
CA LEU A 70 -5.92 13.76 0.63
C LEU A 70 -5.36 14.11 -0.77
N GLU A 71 -4.09 14.50 -0.87
CA GLU A 71 -3.47 14.77 -2.16
C GLU A 71 -3.45 13.47 -3.02
N PRO A 72 -3.88 13.53 -4.30
CA PRO A 72 -3.94 12.32 -5.14
C PRO A 72 -2.57 11.97 -5.73
N ILE A 73 -1.65 11.53 -4.88
CA ILE A 73 -0.23 11.34 -5.21
C ILE A 73 0.32 10.02 -4.70
N SER A 74 1.35 9.55 -5.39
CA SER A 74 2.24 8.45 -4.98
C SER A 74 3.70 8.87 -5.17
N VAL A 75 4.61 8.26 -4.43
CA VAL A 75 6.03 8.34 -4.77
C VAL A 75 6.26 7.66 -6.13
N PRO A 76 7.24 8.12 -6.93
CA PRO A 76 7.64 7.43 -8.16
C PRO A 76 8.08 5.99 -7.88
N TYR A 77 7.87 5.09 -8.85
CA TYR A 77 8.40 3.74 -8.76
C TYR A 77 9.93 3.75 -8.76
N ASP A 78 10.50 3.04 -7.82
CA ASP A 78 11.93 2.74 -7.78
C ASP A 78 12.12 1.27 -7.39
N PRO A 79 12.71 0.41 -8.24
CA PRO A 79 12.92 -0.99 -7.93
C PRO A 79 13.86 -1.23 -6.75
N THR A 80 14.60 -0.20 -6.32
CA THR A 80 15.54 -0.26 -5.19
C THR A 80 15.06 0.55 -3.99
N PHE A 81 13.78 0.96 -3.97
CA PHE A 81 13.24 1.86 -2.97
C PHE A 81 13.50 1.37 -1.55
N ASP A 82 14.11 2.23 -0.75
CA ASP A 82 14.18 2.13 0.70
C ASP A 82 13.70 3.43 1.33
N ARG A 83 12.70 3.36 2.19
CA ARG A 83 12.04 4.53 2.78
C ARG A 83 12.96 5.39 3.65
N HIS A 84 13.96 4.78 4.28
CA HIS A 84 14.89 5.49 5.18
C HIS A 84 16.11 6.04 4.43
N GLU A 85 16.55 5.38 3.37
CA GLU A 85 17.58 5.90 2.48
C GLU A 85 17.05 7.04 1.62
N THR A 86 15.79 6.93 1.16
CA THR A 86 15.16 7.96 0.33
C THR A 86 14.88 9.24 1.11
N HIS A 87 14.45 9.14 2.38
CA HIS A 87 14.26 10.30 3.25
C HIS A 87 14.44 9.92 4.72
N PRO A 88 15.29 10.63 5.49
CA PRO A 88 15.64 10.24 6.87
C PRO A 88 14.47 10.06 7.82
N SER A 89 13.35 10.76 7.59
CA SER A 89 12.15 10.61 8.41
C SER A 89 11.39 9.31 8.16
N GLY A 90 11.61 8.65 7.02
CA GLY A 90 10.82 7.53 6.55
C GLY A 90 9.37 7.88 6.21
N TRP A 91 9.01 9.18 6.08
CA TRP A 91 7.63 9.62 5.78
C TRP A 91 7.33 9.68 4.29
N TYR A 92 8.36 9.70 3.45
CA TYR A 92 8.25 9.74 2.00
C TYR A 92 8.27 8.31 1.42
N HIS A 93 7.08 7.68 1.30
CA HIS A 93 6.90 6.34 0.73
C HIS A 93 5.45 6.11 0.31
N GLY A 94 5.22 5.14 -0.57
CA GLY A 94 3.88 4.66 -0.93
C GLY A 94 2.99 5.73 -1.58
N ALA A 95 1.69 5.64 -1.33
CA ALA A 95 0.66 6.49 -1.92
C ALA A 95 -0.35 6.99 -0.90
N SER A 96 -1.03 8.10 -1.23
CA SER A 96 -2.17 8.59 -0.44
C SER A 96 -3.38 7.68 -0.54
N LEU A 97 -4.32 7.81 0.41
CA LEU A 97 -5.62 7.13 0.34
C LEU A 97 -6.37 7.51 -0.94
N THR A 98 -6.35 8.79 -1.33
CA THR A 98 -7.02 9.28 -2.54
C THR A 98 -6.46 8.65 -3.81
N ALA A 99 -5.14 8.50 -3.91
CA ALA A 99 -4.50 7.85 -5.04
C ALA A 99 -4.93 6.37 -5.17
N LEU A 100 -4.92 5.64 -4.06
CA LEU A 100 -5.37 4.25 -4.02
C LEU A 100 -6.86 4.13 -4.36
N CYS A 101 -7.71 5.04 -3.86
CA CYS A 101 -9.14 5.06 -4.20
C CYS A 101 -9.38 5.28 -5.69
N ARG A 102 -8.63 6.17 -6.34
CA ARG A 102 -8.73 6.40 -7.79
C ARG A 102 -8.31 5.17 -8.60
N LEU A 103 -7.17 4.57 -8.24
CA LEU A 103 -6.70 3.35 -8.88
C LEU A 103 -7.73 2.22 -8.75
N CYS A 104 -8.24 2.00 -7.55
CA CYS A 104 -9.23 0.97 -7.26
C CYS A 104 -10.55 1.23 -7.99
N ALA A 105 -11.05 2.47 -8.00
CA ALA A 105 -12.28 2.85 -8.70
C ALA A 105 -12.20 2.64 -10.21
N ALA A 106 -11.06 2.96 -10.83
CA ALA A 106 -10.82 2.69 -12.25
C ALA A 106 -10.86 1.18 -12.60
N ASN A 107 -10.72 0.32 -11.59
CA ASN A 107 -10.77 -1.15 -11.72
C ASN A 107 -12.04 -1.77 -11.11
N GLY A 108 -13.05 -0.97 -10.75
CA GLY A 108 -14.34 -1.46 -10.26
C GLY A 108 -14.38 -1.81 -8.78
N TYR A 109 -13.43 -1.31 -7.98
CA TYR A 109 -13.42 -1.45 -6.53
C TYR A 109 -13.72 -0.12 -5.84
N GLY A 110 -14.43 -0.18 -4.72
CA GLY A 110 -14.65 0.97 -3.86
C GLY A 110 -14.04 0.78 -2.47
N LEU A 111 -13.78 1.87 -1.77
CA LEU A 111 -13.29 1.85 -0.40
C LEU A 111 -14.34 1.25 0.53
N ALA A 112 -13.98 0.18 1.23
CA ALA A 112 -14.85 -0.52 2.17
C ALA A 112 -14.54 -0.17 3.63
N ALA A 113 -13.26 0.05 3.96
CA ALA A 113 -12.83 0.40 5.30
C ALA A 113 -11.43 1.04 5.27
N VAL A 114 -11.09 1.70 6.37
CA VAL A 114 -9.73 2.13 6.72
C VAL A 114 -9.43 1.61 8.12
N SER A 115 -8.21 1.15 8.35
CA SER A 115 -7.82 0.72 9.70
C SER A 115 -7.89 1.89 10.70
N GLU A 116 -8.26 1.60 11.92
CA GLU A 116 -8.41 2.61 12.98
C GLU A 116 -7.10 3.39 13.20
N GLY A 117 -5.97 2.71 13.10
CA GLY A 117 -4.64 3.32 13.22
C GLY A 117 -4.18 4.13 12.01
N GLY A 118 -4.95 4.22 10.93
CA GLY A 118 -4.62 5.04 9.77
C GLY A 118 -3.45 4.51 8.94
N ALA A 119 -3.29 3.19 8.83
CA ALA A 119 -2.22 2.56 8.05
C ALA A 119 -2.74 1.85 6.80
N ASN A 120 -3.82 1.07 6.91
CA ASN A 120 -4.31 0.23 5.81
C ASN A 120 -5.69 0.67 5.32
N ALA A 121 -5.88 0.59 4.01
CA ALA A 121 -7.16 0.75 3.33
C ALA A 121 -7.61 -0.59 2.76
N PHE A 122 -8.94 -0.82 2.79
CA PHE A 122 -9.57 -2.05 2.33
C PHE A 122 -10.54 -1.74 1.22
N PHE A 123 -10.45 -2.49 0.11
CA PHE A 123 -11.29 -2.27 -1.06
C PHE A 123 -12.02 -3.56 -1.45
N THR A 124 -13.28 -3.39 -1.84
CA THR A 124 -14.14 -4.45 -2.41
C THR A 124 -14.97 -3.88 -3.55
N GLU A 125 -15.58 -4.73 -4.37
CA GLU A 125 -16.49 -4.29 -5.44
C GLU A 125 -17.75 -3.56 -4.88
N SER A 126 -18.14 -3.85 -3.64
CA SER A 126 -19.29 -3.22 -2.97
C SER A 126 -18.94 -2.03 -2.07
N GLY A 127 -17.66 -1.70 -1.94
CA GLY A 127 -17.20 -0.57 -1.12
C GLY A 127 -17.75 0.77 -1.63
N LYS A 128 -18.14 1.67 -0.71
CA LYS A 128 -18.77 2.96 -1.07
C LYS A 128 -18.38 4.09 -0.13
N LEU A 129 -17.37 3.92 0.70
CA LEU A 129 -16.94 4.99 1.61
C LEU A 129 -16.30 6.14 0.84
N ASP A 130 -16.61 7.35 1.27
CA ASP A 130 -15.93 8.54 0.80
C ASP A 130 -14.51 8.61 1.40
N PRO A 131 -13.46 8.75 0.57
CA PRO A 131 -12.08 8.80 1.06
C PRO A 131 -11.83 9.93 2.07
N ALA A 132 -12.44 11.10 1.89
CA ALA A 132 -12.23 12.23 2.78
C ALA A 132 -12.86 11.98 4.17
N ALA A 133 -14.02 11.35 4.21
CA ALA A 133 -14.68 10.98 5.47
C ALA A 133 -14.00 9.79 6.17
N ALA A 134 -13.43 8.87 5.39
CA ALA A 134 -12.79 7.67 5.90
C ALA A 134 -11.33 7.87 6.31
N TRP A 135 -10.65 8.88 5.77
CA TRP A 135 -9.24 9.12 6.05
C TRP A 135 -8.93 9.26 7.55
N ARG A 136 -7.81 8.65 7.96
CA ARG A 136 -7.29 8.71 9.34
C ARG A 136 -5.79 9.00 9.30
N PRO A 137 -5.25 9.80 10.23
CA PRO A 137 -3.80 9.92 10.41
C PRO A 137 -3.23 8.59 10.91
N ASN A 138 -1.97 8.32 10.59
CA ASN A 138 -1.27 7.18 11.18
C ASN A 138 -0.92 7.50 12.65
N THR A 139 -1.79 7.08 13.55
CA THR A 139 -1.67 7.38 14.99
C THR A 139 -0.43 6.77 15.63
N PHE A 140 0.01 5.61 15.12
CA PHE A 140 1.24 4.98 15.57
C PHE A 140 2.46 5.83 15.20
N ARG A 141 2.54 6.27 13.93
CA ARG A 141 3.62 7.12 13.43
C ARG A 141 3.67 8.45 14.17
N GLU A 142 2.54 9.10 14.38
CA GLU A 142 2.47 10.35 15.15
C GLU A 142 2.96 10.18 16.60
N LYS A 143 2.54 9.10 17.24
CA LYS A 143 2.96 8.80 18.62
C LYS A 143 4.47 8.54 18.72
N PHE A 144 5.05 7.78 17.79
CA PHE A 144 6.48 7.45 17.83
C PHE A 144 7.39 8.59 17.41
N SER A 145 6.98 9.37 16.39
CA SER A 145 7.78 10.51 15.93
C SER A 145 7.57 11.77 16.77
N GLY A 146 6.47 11.87 17.51
CA GLY A 146 6.05 13.11 18.16
C GLY A 146 5.62 14.22 17.18
N VAL A 147 5.44 13.88 15.88
CA VAL A 147 5.17 14.83 14.80
C VAL A 147 3.83 14.53 14.16
N GLY A 148 2.92 15.50 14.18
CA GLY A 148 1.60 15.37 13.55
C GLY A 148 1.66 15.42 12.03
N GLN A 149 0.61 14.90 11.37
CA GLN A 149 0.53 14.72 9.93
C GLN A 149 0.87 16.00 9.12
N ALA A 150 0.36 17.15 9.53
CA ALA A 150 0.60 18.39 8.81
C ALA A 150 2.10 18.77 8.76
N ALA A 151 2.82 18.56 9.86
CA ALA A 151 4.27 18.80 9.91
C ALA A 151 5.04 17.74 9.14
N GLN A 152 4.61 16.47 9.17
CA GLN A 152 5.17 15.41 8.33
C GLN A 152 5.04 15.78 6.84
N TRP A 153 3.87 16.26 6.42
CA TRP A 153 3.64 16.73 5.04
C TRP A 153 4.58 17.88 4.66
N GLN A 154 4.74 18.88 5.51
CA GLN A 154 5.64 19.99 5.22
C GLN A 154 7.09 19.54 4.97
N ALA A 155 7.54 18.49 5.64
CA ALA A 155 8.90 17.97 5.49
C ALA A 155 9.14 17.28 4.14
N VAL A 156 8.09 16.73 3.49
CA VAL A 156 8.25 15.92 2.27
C VAL A 156 7.58 16.50 1.03
N LYS A 157 6.72 17.51 1.16
CA LYS A 157 5.88 18.03 0.06
C LYS A 157 6.64 18.58 -1.15
N SER A 158 7.93 18.91 -0.98
CA SER A 158 8.79 19.41 -2.07
C SER A 158 9.52 18.31 -2.83
N LEU A 159 9.38 17.04 -2.39
CA LEU A 159 9.97 15.90 -3.05
C LEU A 159 9.19 15.52 -4.33
N PRO A 160 9.77 14.73 -5.24
CA PRO A 160 9.09 14.29 -6.44
C PRO A 160 7.88 13.40 -6.14
N PHE A 161 6.75 13.69 -6.76
CA PHE A 161 5.55 12.85 -6.72
C PHE A 161 5.01 12.62 -8.13
N VAL A 162 4.24 11.55 -8.29
CA VAL A 162 3.42 11.31 -9.48
C VAL A 162 1.95 11.52 -9.11
N GLY A 163 1.21 12.14 -10.01
CA GLY A 163 -0.24 12.22 -9.91
C GLY A 163 -0.86 10.83 -10.11
N ALA A 164 -1.80 10.46 -9.27
CA ALA A 164 -2.37 9.14 -9.25
C ALA A 164 -3.90 9.17 -9.07
#